data_2fba30be0838bc97863a7d68c030c139
#
_entry.id   2fba30be0838bc97863a7d68c030c139
#
_cell.length_a   1.000
_cell.length_b   1.000
_cell.length_c   1.000
_cell.angle_alpha   90.00
_cell.angle_beta   90.00
_cell.angle_gamma   90.00
#
_symmetry.space_group_name_H-M   'P 1'
#
loop_
_entity.id
_entity.type
_entity.pdbx_description
1 polymer ?
#
loop_
_entity_poly.entity_id
_entity_poly.type
_entity_poly.pdbx_seq_one_letter_code
_entity_poly.pdbx_strand_id
1 'polypeptide(L)'
;MQQIEHAVLYITYYLKTIFFDSGSSSIAGLLPHSSMALWPGIKELLGFDKNEKVFSDLQNFVLPFMKKHKTELDPDNIKDFMDLMLVEIQNTTDPKSSFYGETGHFALFNNIIDLFIAGMETTSSALLWTFLYMLHHPDIQSNVHDEIDQVNKFCHN
;
A
#
# COMPACT_ATOMS: atom_id res chain seq x y z
N MET A 1 -13.55 12.79 4.04
CA MET A 1 -13.22 11.97 5.20
C MET A 1 -13.82 10.57 5.08
N GLN A 2 -15.11 10.40 4.90
CA GLN A 2 -15.79 9.10 4.77
C GLN A 2 -15.26 8.18 3.65
N GLN A 3 -14.85 8.73 2.49
CA GLN A 3 -14.28 7.94 1.40
C GLN A 3 -12.90 7.34 1.72
N ILE A 4 -12.11 8.05 2.52
CA ILE A 4 -10.78 7.57 2.95
C ILE A 4 -10.95 6.44 3.98
N GLU A 5 -11.88 6.57 4.93
CA GLU A 5 -12.18 5.51 5.90
C GLU A 5 -12.66 4.22 5.23
N HIS A 6 -13.56 4.32 4.25
CA HIS A 6 -14.01 3.16 3.48
C HIS A 6 -12.87 2.52 2.67
N ALA A 7 -11.99 3.34 2.07
CA ALA A 7 -10.83 2.83 1.35
C ALA A 7 -9.83 2.13 2.28
N VAL A 8 -9.56 2.70 3.45
CA VAL A 8 -8.67 2.11 4.47
C VAL A 8 -9.24 0.78 4.97
N LEU A 9 -10.52 0.72 5.35
CA LEU A 9 -11.18 -0.51 5.79
C LEU A 9 -11.19 -1.58 4.68
N TYR A 10 -11.46 -1.17 3.45
CA TYR A 10 -11.49 -2.06 2.29
C TYR A 10 -10.10 -2.64 2.00
N ILE A 11 -9.07 -1.80 1.96
CA ILE A 11 -7.69 -2.22 1.73
C ILE A 11 -7.20 -3.10 2.89
N THR A 12 -7.49 -2.75 4.14
CA THR A 12 -7.13 -3.58 5.31
C THR A 12 -7.81 -4.95 5.27
N TYR A 13 -9.09 -5.01 4.90
CA TYR A 13 -9.82 -6.27 4.72
C TYR A 13 -9.20 -7.13 3.61
N TYR A 14 -8.87 -6.52 2.46
CA TYR A 14 -8.28 -7.23 1.33
C TYR A 14 -6.86 -7.70 1.58
N LEU A 15 -6.03 -6.88 2.24
CA LEU A 15 -4.68 -7.28 2.64
C LEU A 15 -4.71 -8.45 3.62
N LYS A 16 -5.63 -8.43 4.57
CA LYS A 16 -5.87 -9.56 5.47
C LYS A 16 -6.25 -10.83 4.69
N THR A 17 -7.09 -10.71 3.67
CA THR A 17 -7.50 -11.82 2.81
C THR A 17 -6.32 -12.33 1.96
N ILE A 18 -5.48 -11.44 1.42
CA ILE A 18 -4.29 -11.81 0.63
C ILE A 18 -3.23 -12.49 1.51
N PHE A 19 -2.94 -11.93 2.69
CA PHE A 19 -1.83 -12.40 3.53
C PHE A 19 -2.22 -13.51 4.52
N PHE A 20 -3.45 -13.52 5.02
CA PHE A 20 -3.88 -14.47 6.07
C PHE A 20 -4.76 -15.61 5.54
N ASP A 21 -5.70 -15.37 4.64
CA ASP A 21 -6.59 -16.42 4.13
C ASP A 21 -5.99 -17.22 2.98
N SER A 22 -4.97 -16.69 2.32
CA SER A 22 -4.26 -17.45 1.29
C SER A 22 -2.97 -18.08 1.85
N GLY A 23 -3.11 -18.96 2.82
CA GLY A 23 -2.03 -19.90 3.19
C GLY A 23 -1.49 -20.73 2.01
N SER A 24 -2.16 -20.64 0.85
CA SER A 24 -1.73 -21.15 -0.45
C SER A 24 -0.91 -20.14 -1.27
N SER A 25 -0.94 -18.83 -0.96
CA SER A 25 -0.28 -17.81 -1.80
C SER A 25 1.25 -17.84 -1.70
N SER A 26 1.82 -18.36 -0.62
CA SER A 26 3.27 -18.58 -0.52
C SER A 26 3.78 -19.59 -1.55
N ILE A 27 2.97 -20.61 -1.89
CA ILE A 27 3.30 -21.59 -2.93
C ILE A 27 3.06 -21.03 -4.33
N ALA A 28 2.03 -20.21 -4.49
CA ALA A 28 1.68 -19.56 -5.76
C ALA A 28 2.74 -18.56 -6.23
N GLY A 29 3.37 -17.83 -5.30
CA GLY A 29 4.47 -16.90 -5.60
C GLY A 29 5.78 -17.59 -6.03
N LEU A 30 5.92 -18.88 -5.73
CA LEU A 30 7.08 -19.69 -6.13
C LEU A 30 6.93 -20.35 -7.50
N LEU A 31 5.72 -20.37 -8.07
CA LEU A 31 5.47 -20.98 -9.37
C LEU A 31 5.69 -19.97 -10.51
N PRO A 32 6.50 -20.30 -11.54
CA PRO A 32 6.66 -19.44 -12.70
C PRO A 32 5.31 -19.19 -13.38
N HIS A 33 5.04 -17.97 -13.80
CA HIS A 33 3.78 -17.59 -14.48
C HIS A 33 3.46 -18.47 -15.71
N SER A 34 4.49 -19.01 -16.35
CA SER A 34 4.40 -19.93 -17.47
C SER A 34 3.80 -21.31 -17.10
N SER A 35 3.92 -21.76 -15.85
CA SER A 35 3.34 -23.04 -15.42
C SER A 35 1.83 -22.96 -15.21
N MET A 36 1.28 -21.77 -15.01
CA MET A 36 -0.16 -21.54 -14.89
C MET A 36 -0.93 -21.67 -16.21
N ALA A 37 -0.24 -21.48 -17.33
CA ALA A 37 -0.83 -21.64 -18.66
C ALA A 37 -1.11 -23.12 -19.00
N LEU A 38 -0.47 -24.06 -18.29
CA LEU A 38 -0.56 -25.48 -18.56
C LEU A 38 -1.77 -26.19 -17.92
N TRP A 39 -2.42 -25.54 -16.93
CA TRP A 39 -3.56 -26.14 -16.22
C TRP A 39 -4.63 -25.13 -15.86
N PRO A 40 -5.71 -25.00 -16.66
CA PRO A 40 -6.75 -23.97 -16.45
C PRO A 40 -7.44 -23.99 -15.08
N GLY A 41 -7.56 -25.15 -14.41
CA GLY A 41 -8.19 -25.28 -13.09
C GLY A 41 -7.29 -24.91 -11.89
N ILE A 42 -5.99 -24.72 -12.10
CA ILE A 42 -5.07 -24.35 -11.01
C ILE A 42 -5.29 -22.91 -10.54
N LYS A 43 -5.71 -22.01 -11.42
CA LYS A 43 -6.00 -20.61 -11.06
C LYS A 43 -7.06 -20.49 -9.98
N GLU A 44 -8.17 -21.21 -10.13
CA GLU A 44 -9.28 -21.22 -9.15
C GLU A 44 -8.85 -21.87 -7.84
N LEU A 45 -8.12 -23.00 -7.91
CA LEU A 45 -7.66 -23.74 -6.71
C LEU A 45 -6.66 -22.93 -5.87
N LEU A 46 -5.84 -22.09 -6.51
CA LEU A 46 -4.82 -21.25 -5.86
C LEU A 46 -5.34 -19.84 -5.53
N GLY A 47 -6.61 -19.53 -5.79
CA GLY A 47 -7.23 -18.25 -5.42
C GLY A 47 -6.75 -17.05 -6.23
N PHE A 48 -6.19 -17.25 -7.43
CA PHE A 48 -5.71 -16.16 -8.29
C PHE A 48 -6.83 -15.21 -8.75
N ASP A 49 -8.06 -15.69 -8.89
CA ASP A 49 -9.21 -14.86 -9.25
C ASP A 49 -9.51 -13.78 -8.20
N LYS A 50 -9.25 -14.09 -6.92
CA LYS A 50 -9.37 -13.11 -5.84
C LYS A 50 -8.32 -12.01 -5.96
N ASN A 51 -7.10 -12.37 -6.34
CA ASN A 51 -5.99 -11.42 -6.50
C ASN A 51 -6.22 -10.49 -7.71
N GLU A 52 -6.76 -10.98 -8.82
CA GLU A 52 -7.12 -10.14 -9.98
C GLU A 52 -8.15 -9.08 -9.62
N LYS A 53 -9.18 -9.46 -8.84
CA LYS A 53 -10.19 -8.51 -8.38
C LYS A 53 -9.60 -7.45 -7.47
N VAL A 54 -8.77 -7.84 -6.50
CA VAL A 54 -8.11 -6.89 -5.58
C VAL A 54 -7.25 -5.90 -6.36
N PHE A 55 -6.48 -6.39 -7.33
CA PHE A 55 -5.62 -5.54 -8.16
C PHE A 55 -6.46 -4.56 -9.01
N SER A 56 -7.56 -5.03 -9.59
CA SER A 56 -8.51 -4.18 -10.33
C SER A 56 -9.13 -3.10 -9.42
N ASP A 57 -9.50 -3.46 -8.20
CA ASP A 57 -10.09 -2.52 -7.25
C ASP A 57 -9.06 -1.45 -6.81
N LEU A 58 -7.79 -1.85 -6.58
CA LEU A 58 -6.69 -0.93 -6.32
C LEU A 58 -6.42 0.00 -7.51
N GLN A 59 -6.46 -0.53 -8.73
CA GLN A 59 -6.35 0.29 -9.94
C GLN A 59 -7.45 1.35 -10.00
N ASN A 60 -8.69 0.94 -9.81
CA ASN A 60 -9.84 1.85 -9.81
C ASN A 60 -9.74 2.92 -8.72
N PHE A 61 -9.07 2.63 -7.62
CA PHE A 61 -8.82 3.59 -6.55
C PHE A 61 -7.69 4.56 -6.89
N VAL A 62 -6.54 4.08 -7.38
CA VAL A 62 -5.32 4.88 -7.59
C VAL A 62 -5.38 5.72 -8.87
N LEU A 63 -5.91 5.17 -9.99
CA LEU A 63 -5.89 5.83 -11.29
C LEU A 63 -6.55 7.22 -11.32
N PRO A 64 -7.68 7.49 -10.64
CA PRO A 64 -8.26 8.83 -10.59
C PRO A 64 -7.33 9.87 -9.94
N PHE A 65 -6.59 9.49 -8.90
CA PHE A 65 -5.61 10.38 -8.25
C PHE A 65 -4.44 10.66 -9.19
N MET A 66 -3.87 9.64 -9.83
CA MET A 66 -2.81 9.83 -10.83
C MET A 66 -3.25 10.76 -11.97
N LYS A 67 -4.48 10.58 -12.47
CA LYS A 67 -5.04 11.44 -13.51
C LYS A 67 -5.17 12.89 -13.04
N LYS A 68 -5.64 13.10 -11.81
CA LYS A 68 -5.76 14.41 -11.21
C LYS A 68 -4.39 15.09 -11.11
N HIS A 69 -3.39 14.41 -10.51
CA HIS A 69 -2.03 14.94 -10.40
C HIS A 69 -1.43 15.26 -11.77
N LYS A 70 -1.62 14.40 -12.77
CA LYS A 70 -1.14 14.66 -14.14
C LYS A 70 -1.75 15.91 -14.77
N THR A 71 -3.02 16.25 -14.47
CA THR A 71 -3.69 17.44 -14.99
C THR A 71 -3.37 18.71 -14.21
N GLU A 72 -3.06 18.59 -12.91
CA GLU A 72 -2.79 19.71 -12.01
C GLU A 72 -1.28 19.89 -11.73
N LEU A 73 -0.42 19.13 -12.42
CA LEU A 73 1.03 19.14 -12.21
C LEU A 73 1.62 20.51 -12.49
N ASP A 74 2.29 21.07 -11.50
CA ASP A 74 3.11 22.25 -11.59
C ASP A 74 4.57 21.88 -11.31
N PRO A 75 5.44 21.81 -12.33
CA PRO A 75 6.84 21.40 -12.16
C PRO A 75 7.65 22.31 -11.22
N ASP A 76 7.23 23.57 -11.06
CA ASP A 76 7.89 24.53 -10.17
C ASP A 76 7.39 24.43 -8.71
N ASN A 77 6.31 23.68 -8.47
CA ASN A 77 5.69 23.53 -7.16
C ASN A 77 5.27 22.08 -6.87
N ILE A 78 6.26 21.22 -6.67
CA ILE A 78 6.08 19.79 -6.37
C ILE A 78 5.50 19.63 -4.97
N LYS A 79 4.32 19.02 -4.86
CA LYS A 79 3.56 18.88 -3.61
C LYS A 79 3.84 17.56 -2.90
N ASP A 80 4.08 16.48 -3.66
CA ASP A 80 4.23 15.14 -3.13
C ASP A 80 5.06 14.21 -4.04
N PHE A 81 5.16 12.94 -3.62
CA PHE A 81 5.89 11.91 -4.36
C PHE A 81 5.33 11.66 -5.76
N MET A 82 4.01 11.76 -5.95
CA MET A 82 3.37 11.52 -7.25
C MET A 82 3.76 12.61 -8.23
N ASP A 83 3.74 13.88 -7.82
CA ASP A 83 4.20 15.02 -8.62
C ASP A 83 5.67 14.87 -8.99
N LEU A 84 6.54 14.49 -8.03
CA LEU A 84 7.96 14.29 -8.27
C LEU A 84 8.21 13.23 -9.34
N MET A 85 7.55 12.09 -9.25
CA MET A 85 7.66 11.02 -10.23
C MET A 85 7.13 11.42 -11.61
N LEU A 86 6.03 12.18 -11.66
CA LEU A 86 5.46 12.68 -12.92
C LEU A 86 6.41 13.65 -13.62
N VAL A 87 7.07 14.55 -12.88
CA VAL A 87 8.10 15.45 -13.43
C VAL A 87 9.27 14.65 -13.99
N GLU A 88 9.74 13.62 -13.27
CA GLU A 88 10.84 12.77 -13.75
C GLU A 88 10.45 12.02 -15.03
N ILE A 89 9.22 11.49 -15.11
CA ILE A 89 8.69 10.83 -16.31
C ILE A 89 8.64 11.80 -17.50
N GLN A 90 8.20 13.04 -17.28
CA GLN A 90 8.15 14.06 -18.35
C GLN A 90 9.54 14.46 -18.86
N ASN A 91 10.53 14.52 -17.98
CA ASN A 91 11.89 14.94 -18.31
C ASN A 91 12.74 13.80 -18.89
N THR A 92 12.31 12.54 -18.72
CA THR A 92 13.07 11.38 -19.18
C THR A 92 12.95 11.20 -20.68
N THR A 93 14.09 11.26 -21.38
CA THR A 93 14.19 11.07 -22.85
C THR A 93 14.84 9.76 -23.27
N ASP A 94 15.52 9.06 -22.35
CA ASP A 94 16.16 7.76 -22.62
C ASP A 94 15.13 6.62 -22.67
N PRO A 95 14.92 5.96 -23.83
CA PRO A 95 13.97 4.85 -23.97
C PRO A 95 14.31 3.61 -23.12
N LYS A 96 15.53 3.51 -22.59
CA LYS A 96 15.95 2.41 -21.70
C LYS A 96 15.67 2.69 -20.23
N SER A 97 15.32 3.91 -19.90
CA SER A 97 14.99 4.29 -18.52
C SER A 97 13.65 3.70 -18.07
N SER A 98 13.58 3.28 -16.81
CA SER A 98 12.32 2.86 -16.17
C SER A 98 11.30 4.00 -16.01
N PHE A 99 11.74 5.26 -16.18
CA PHE A 99 10.88 6.44 -16.14
C PHE A 99 10.38 6.88 -17.54
N TYR A 100 10.73 6.17 -18.61
CA TYR A 100 10.37 6.58 -19.96
C TYR A 100 8.92 6.22 -20.32
N GLY A 101 8.14 7.20 -20.77
CA GLY A 101 6.82 7.05 -21.37
C GLY A 101 5.85 6.19 -20.55
N GLU A 102 5.19 5.24 -21.18
CA GLU A 102 4.21 4.34 -20.52
C GLU A 102 4.84 3.46 -19.43
N THR A 103 6.10 3.06 -19.59
CA THR A 103 6.83 2.30 -18.57
C THR A 103 6.96 3.11 -17.29
N GLY A 104 7.25 4.41 -17.38
CA GLY A 104 7.30 5.32 -16.23
C GLY A 104 5.95 5.45 -15.52
N HIS A 105 4.85 5.59 -16.27
CA HIS A 105 3.51 5.63 -15.69
C HIS A 105 3.12 4.32 -15.01
N PHE A 106 3.49 3.18 -15.58
CA PHE A 106 3.27 1.88 -14.96
C PHE A 106 4.12 1.71 -13.68
N ALA A 107 5.38 2.14 -13.70
CA ALA A 107 6.25 2.14 -12.52
C ALA A 107 5.68 3.04 -11.40
N LEU A 108 5.20 4.25 -11.74
CA LEU A 108 4.55 5.14 -10.79
C LEU A 108 3.33 4.46 -10.13
N PHE A 109 2.46 3.86 -10.93
CA PHE A 109 1.30 3.14 -10.43
C PHE A 109 1.67 2.04 -9.44
N ASN A 110 2.64 1.17 -9.80
CA ASN A 110 3.09 0.09 -8.92
C ASN A 110 3.74 0.63 -7.63
N ASN A 111 4.58 1.65 -7.72
CA ASN A 111 5.21 2.27 -6.55
C ASN A 111 4.19 2.83 -5.56
N ILE A 112 3.11 3.45 -6.06
CA ILE A 112 2.03 3.96 -5.20
C ILE A 112 1.34 2.80 -4.49
N ILE A 113 1.01 1.72 -5.20
CA ILE A 113 0.38 0.54 -4.60
C ILE A 113 1.29 -0.09 -3.56
N ASP A 114 2.58 -0.26 -3.87
CA ASP A 114 3.56 -0.85 -2.95
C ASP A 114 3.71 -0.02 -1.67
N LEU A 115 3.77 1.32 -1.79
CA LEU A 115 3.82 2.22 -0.64
C LEU A 115 2.55 2.14 0.22
N PHE A 116 1.38 2.05 -0.41
CA PHE A 116 0.12 1.87 0.31
C PHE A 116 0.08 0.54 1.07
N ILE A 117 0.41 -0.55 0.40
CA ILE A 117 0.42 -1.88 1.01
C ILE A 117 1.42 -1.94 2.16
N ALA A 118 2.67 -1.54 1.91
CA ALA A 118 3.72 -1.60 2.91
C ALA A 118 3.43 -0.70 4.12
N GLY A 119 2.98 0.53 3.89
CA GLY A 119 2.76 1.51 4.96
C GLY A 119 1.53 1.24 5.81
N MET A 120 0.46 0.72 5.21
CA MET A 120 -0.80 0.51 5.95
C MET A 120 -0.77 -0.75 6.80
N GLU A 121 -0.37 -1.89 6.24
CA GLU A 121 -0.46 -3.18 6.92
C GLU A 121 0.48 -3.22 8.14
N THR A 122 1.74 -2.85 7.96
CA THR A 122 2.73 -2.92 9.04
C THR A 122 2.38 -1.99 10.19
N THR A 123 2.04 -0.74 9.91
CA THR A 123 1.72 0.25 10.94
C THR A 123 0.42 -0.07 11.65
N SER A 124 -0.63 -0.43 10.91
CA SER A 124 -1.93 -0.77 11.49
C SER A 124 -1.85 -2.01 12.37
N SER A 125 -1.13 -3.04 11.92
CA SER A 125 -0.91 -4.27 12.71
C SER A 125 -0.10 -3.97 13.97
N ALA A 126 0.96 -3.19 13.88
CA ALA A 126 1.77 -2.82 15.04
C ALA A 126 0.94 -2.07 16.09
N LEU A 127 0.14 -1.08 15.66
CA LEU A 127 -0.75 -0.35 16.56
C LEU A 127 -1.82 -1.26 17.19
N LEU A 128 -2.44 -2.13 16.40
CA LEU A 128 -3.45 -3.07 16.91
C LEU A 128 -2.86 -3.99 17.99
N TRP A 129 -1.69 -4.57 17.74
CA TRP A 129 -1.01 -5.43 18.71
C TRP A 129 -0.57 -4.65 19.95
N THR A 130 -0.10 -3.40 19.78
CA THR A 130 0.26 -2.53 20.90
C THR A 130 -0.93 -2.24 21.79
N PHE A 131 -2.08 -1.87 21.22
CA PHE A 131 -3.31 -1.64 22.01
C PHE A 131 -3.79 -2.93 22.69
N LEU A 132 -3.80 -4.05 21.98
CA LEU A 132 -4.20 -5.33 22.54
C LEU A 132 -3.29 -5.72 23.72
N TYR A 133 -1.99 -5.52 23.59
CA TYR A 133 -1.02 -5.79 24.64
C TYR A 133 -1.25 -4.90 25.87
N MET A 134 -1.44 -3.60 25.68
CA MET A 134 -1.73 -2.68 26.79
C MET A 134 -3.05 -3.00 27.51
N LEU A 135 -4.08 -3.48 26.79
CA LEU A 135 -5.33 -3.93 27.40
C LEU A 135 -5.16 -5.14 28.32
N HIS A 136 -4.21 -6.02 28.00
CA HIS A 136 -3.89 -7.20 28.82
C HIS A 136 -2.88 -6.90 29.95
N HIS A 137 -2.16 -5.78 29.87
CA HIS A 137 -1.12 -5.36 30.81
C HIS A 137 -1.33 -3.92 31.29
N PRO A 138 -2.28 -3.67 32.21
CA PRO A 138 -2.61 -2.33 32.69
C PRO A 138 -1.45 -1.62 33.39
N ASP A 139 -0.54 -2.36 34.02
CA ASP A 139 0.68 -1.86 34.63
C ASP A 139 1.63 -1.24 33.60
N ILE A 140 1.79 -1.88 32.44
CA ILE A 140 2.58 -1.35 31.32
C ILE A 140 1.90 -0.12 30.74
N GLN A 141 0.59 -0.14 30.57
CA GLN A 141 -0.17 1.02 30.10
C GLN A 141 0.04 2.23 31.02
N SER A 142 0.01 2.05 32.35
CA SER A 142 0.27 3.12 33.31
C SER A 142 1.67 3.68 33.17
N ASN A 143 2.69 2.83 33.04
CA ASN A 143 4.08 3.26 32.86
C ASN A 143 4.26 4.09 31.58
N VAL A 144 3.62 3.67 30.47
CA VAL A 144 3.64 4.42 29.20
C VAL A 144 2.98 5.80 29.36
N HIS A 145 1.84 5.90 30.07
CA HIS A 145 1.20 7.17 30.34
C HIS A 145 2.10 8.10 31.17
N ASP A 146 2.72 7.58 32.22
CA ASP A 146 3.63 8.36 33.08
C ASP A 146 4.84 8.90 32.30
N GLU A 147 5.39 8.10 31.37
CA GLU A 147 6.50 8.53 30.51
C GLU A 147 6.08 9.62 29.52
N ILE A 148 4.92 9.47 28.87
CA ILE A 148 4.36 10.48 27.98
C ILE A 148 4.12 11.80 28.72
N ASP A 149 3.57 11.75 29.92
CA ASP A 149 3.31 12.93 30.74
C ASP A 149 4.59 13.63 31.17
N GLN A 150 5.67 12.90 31.48
CA GLN A 150 6.97 13.45 31.76
C GLN A 150 7.56 14.19 30.55
N VAL A 151 7.52 13.58 29.36
CA VAL A 151 8.01 14.21 28.12
C VAL A 151 7.22 15.48 27.81
N ASN A 152 5.89 15.45 27.92
CA ASN A 152 5.06 16.63 27.68
C ASN A 152 5.37 17.80 28.63
N LYS A 153 5.65 17.52 29.90
CA LYS A 153 6.09 18.57 30.87
C LYS A 153 7.42 19.20 30.47
N PHE A 154 8.33 18.40 29.88
CA PHE A 154 9.63 18.91 29.40
C PHE A 154 9.51 19.80 28.15
N CYS A 155 8.54 19.52 27.27
CA CYS A 155 8.35 20.28 26.03
C CYS A 155 7.59 21.60 26.21
N HIS A 156 6.92 21.80 27.38
CA HIS A 156 6.13 23.01 27.67
C HIS A 156 6.82 23.99 28.67
N ASN A 157 8.03 23.70 29.13
CA ASN A 157 8.89 24.59 29.89
C ASN A 157 10.05 25.10 29.03
#